data_33f4309352c83b52660ad94346283a09
#
_entry.id   33f4309352c83b52660ad94346283a09
#
_cell.length_a   1.000
_cell.length_b   1.000
_cell.length_c   1.000
_cell.angle_alpha   90.00
_cell.angle_beta   90.00
_cell.angle_gamma   90.00
#
_symmetry.space_group_name_H-M   'P 1'
#
loop_
_entity.id
_entity.type
_entity.pdbx_description
1 polymer ?
#
loop_
_entity_poly.entity_id
_entity_poly.type
_entity_poly.pdbx_seq_one_letter_code
_entity_poly.pdbx_strand_id
1 'polypeptide(L)'
;MKDLTLVPLGGLCNRLRALLSARSLVDHDHELRVRVVWDANRDCAARYGDLFEDHFTPTGQFVFSKSRWFDAPAVWRHNLRLPALFRSFVYSAQRADFHSDWTAGECLAHFEKWRRVYISTGLQLCQ
;
A
#
# COMPACT_ATOMS: atom_id res chain seq x y z
N MET A 1 -5.52 -2.84 12.54
CA MET A 1 -4.38 -2.46 11.69
C MET A 1 -3.89 -1.07 12.07
N LYS A 2 -2.60 -0.93 12.33
CA LYS A 2 -2.01 0.38 12.66
C LYS A 2 -1.08 0.91 11.58
N ASP A 3 -0.38 0.03 10.92
CA ASP A 3 0.54 0.37 9.85
C ASP A 3 0.19 -0.43 8.60
N LEU A 4 -0.03 0.26 7.50
CA LEU A 4 -0.24 -0.34 6.19
C LEU A 4 0.95 0.01 5.30
N THR A 5 1.61 -1.00 4.76
CA THR A 5 2.55 -0.83 3.65
C THR A 5 1.82 -1.19 2.37
N LEU A 6 1.60 -0.19 1.53
CA LEU A 6 0.92 -0.34 0.25
C LEU A 6 1.94 -0.25 -0.88
N VAL A 7 1.94 -1.25 -1.74
CA VAL A 7 2.73 -1.25 -2.97
C VAL A 7 1.76 -1.20 -4.14
N PRO A 8 1.44 0.00 -4.66
CA PRO A 8 0.56 0.10 -5.82
C PRO A 8 1.29 -0.40 -7.07
N LEU A 9 0.58 -1.21 -7.86
CA LEU A 9 1.13 -1.88 -9.02
C LEU A 9 0.47 -1.41 -10.31
N GLY A 10 1.14 -1.68 -11.43
CA GLY A 10 0.63 -1.37 -12.75
C GLY A 10 0.85 0.08 -13.17
N GLY A 11 0.06 0.53 -14.13
CA GLY A 11 0.13 1.88 -14.65
C GLY A 11 -0.43 2.92 -13.69
N LEU A 12 -0.34 4.18 -14.07
CA LEU A 12 -0.73 5.31 -13.23
C LEU A 12 -2.16 5.20 -12.71
N CYS A 13 -3.12 4.87 -13.57
CA CYS A 13 -4.54 4.78 -13.16
C CYS A 13 -4.78 3.70 -12.11
N ASN A 14 -4.14 2.56 -12.27
CA ASN A 14 -4.23 1.47 -11.30
C ASN A 14 -3.61 1.88 -9.96
N ARG A 15 -2.46 2.53 -10.00
CA ARG A 15 -1.80 3.01 -8.79
C ARG A 15 -2.63 4.07 -8.07
N LEU A 16 -3.24 4.99 -8.81
CA LEU A 16 -4.12 6.00 -8.23
C LEU A 16 -5.36 5.38 -7.59
N ARG A 17 -5.92 4.34 -8.19
CA ARG A 17 -7.06 3.63 -7.63
C ARG A 17 -6.73 3.01 -6.28
N ALA A 18 -5.60 2.32 -6.19
CA ALA A 18 -5.12 1.75 -4.94
C ALA A 18 -4.86 2.85 -3.89
N LEU A 19 -4.22 3.93 -4.30
CA LEU A 19 -3.86 5.03 -3.42
C LEU A 19 -5.09 5.77 -2.87
N LEU A 20 -6.07 6.04 -3.71
CA LEU A 20 -7.29 6.71 -3.28
C LEU A 20 -8.12 5.85 -2.33
N SER A 21 -8.15 4.54 -2.54
CA SER A 21 -8.81 3.64 -1.59
C SER A 21 -8.08 3.60 -0.24
N ALA A 22 -6.76 3.64 -0.24
CA ALA A 22 -5.99 3.76 1.01
C ALA A 22 -6.27 5.09 1.72
N ARG A 23 -6.48 6.16 0.95
CA ARG A 23 -6.90 7.45 1.51
C ARG A 23 -8.24 7.34 2.23
N SER A 24 -9.18 6.61 1.67
CA SER A 24 -10.48 6.36 2.34
C SER A 24 -10.30 5.63 3.66
N LEU A 25 -9.35 4.70 3.74
CA LEU A 25 -9.04 4.02 5.02
C LEU A 25 -8.51 5.01 6.06
N VAL A 26 -7.62 5.89 5.66
CA VAL A 26 -7.06 6.91 6.57
C VAL A 26 -8.13 7.91 7.02
N ASP A 27 -9.01 8.32 6.13
CA ASP A 27 -10.12 9.22 6.48
C ASP A 27 -11.08 8.57 7.50
N HIS A 28 -11.19 7.25 7.46
CA HIS A 28 -12.02 6.49 8.38
C HIS A 28 -11.32 6.17 9.72
N ASP A 29 -10.00 6.01 9.70
CA ASP A 29 -9.18 5.73 10.88
C ASP A 29 -7.98 6.67 10.91
N HIS A 30 -8.08 7.71 11.73
CA HIS A 30 -7.05 8.76 11.81
C HIS A 30 -5.75 8.29 12.49
N GLU A 31 -5.74 7.12 13.10
CA GLU A 31 -4.53 6.54 13.69
C GLU A 31 -3.74 5.66 12.71
N LEU A 32 -4.36 5.28 11.60
CA LEU A 32 -3.72 4.46 10.58
C LEU A 32 -2.58 5.24 9.89
N ARG A 33 -1.42 4.62 9.81
CA ARG A 33 -0.29 5.15 9.04
C ARG A 33 -0.09 4.30 7.78
N VAL A 34 0.07 4.97 6.65
CA VAL A 34 0.26 4.32 5.37
C VAL A 34 1.62 4.68 4.80
N ARG A 35 2.44 3.69 4.54
CA ARG A 35 3.67 3.86 3.77
C ARG A 35 3.40 3.33 2.36
N VAL A 36 3.52 4.22 1.39
CA VAL A 36 3.34 3.88 -0.03
C VAL A 36 4.71 3.64 -0.63
N VAL A 37 4.95 2.43 -1.09
CA VAL A 37 6.17 2.07 -1.79
C VAL A 37 5.94 2.29 -3.28
N TRP A 38 6.51 3.39 -3.80
CA TRP A 38 6.32 3.81 -5.18
C TRP A 38 7.64 3.80 -5.92
N ASP A 39 7.82 2.86 -6.81
CA ASP A 39 8.98 2.80 -7.67
C ASP A 39 8.57 3.16 -9.11
N ALA A 40 9.35 4.03 -9.75
CA ALA A 40 9.24 4.25 -11.17
C ALA A 40 9.72 2.99 -11.91
N ASN A 41 8.89 2.47 -12.80
CA ASN A 41 9.20 1.27 -13.56
C ASN A 41 8.57 1.32 -14.96
N ARG A 42 8.63 0.21 -15.68
CA ARG A 42 8.13 0.12 -17.04
C ARG A 42 6.62 0.43 -17.14
N ASP A 43 5.83 0.07 -16.15
CA ASP A 43 4.38 0.28 -16.16
C ASP A 43 4.01 1.72 -15.79
N CYS A 44 4.82 2.37 -14.97
CA CYS A 44 4.65 3.76 -14.57
C CYS A 44 6.02 4.39 -14.35
N ALA A 45 6.49 5.14 -15.33
CA ALA A 45 7.82 5.73 -15.30
C ALA A 45 7.95 6.96 -14.40
N ALA A 46 6.83 7.56 -13.99
CA ALA A 46 6.84 8.75 -13.15
C ALA A 46 7.14 8.40 -11.70
N ARG A 47 7.98 9.21 -11.06
CA ARG A 47 8.23 9.14 -9.62
C ARG A 47 7.09 9.84 -8.88
N TYR A 48 6.85 9.44 -7.62
CA TYR A 48 5.77 10.07 -6.85
C TYR A 48 5.99 11.59 -6.69
N GLY A 49 7.22 12.05 -6.55
CA GLY A 49 7.54 13.47 -6.41
C GLY A 49 7.23 14.30 -7.65
N ASP A 50 7.11 13.67 -8.82
CA ASP A 50 6.73 14.34 -10.07
C ASP A 50 5.21 14.49 -10.20
N LEU A 51 4.43 13.74 -9.43
CA LEU A 51 2.97 13.66 -9.56
C LEU A 51 2.22 14.29 -8.40
N PHE A 52 2.78 14.24 -7.19
CA PHE A 52 2.08 14.63 -5.97
C PHE A 52 2.80 15.79 -5.29
N GLU A 53 2.04 16.78 -4.89
CA GLU A 53 2.53 17.87 -4.07
C GLU A 53 2.48 17.49 -2.59
N ASP A 54 3.21 18.23 -1.77
CA ASP A 54 3.33 17.95 -0.33
C ASP A 54 1.99 17.88 0.39
N HIS A 55 1.01 18.65 -0.05
CA HIS A 55 -0.31 18.68 0.58
C HIS A 55 -1.16 17.45 0.29
N PHE A 56 -0.71 16.52 -0.55
CA PHE A 56 -1.40 15.23 -0.70
C PHE A 56 -1.42 14.44 0.61
N THR A 57 -0.49 14.72 1.50
CA THR A 57 -0.37 14.06 2.80
C THR A 57 -0.59 15.05 3.95
N PRO A 58 -1.77 15.67 4.05
CA PRO A 58 -1.95 16.80 4.98
C PRO A 58 -1.80 16.43 6.45
N THR A 59 -1.94 15.17 6.80
CA THR A 59 -1.89 14.71 8.19
C THR A 59 -0.58 14.01 8.56
N GLY A 60 0.34 13.86 7.61
CA GLY A 60 1.55 13.06 7.81
C GLY A 60 1.31 11.55 7.94
N GLN A 61 0.08 11.10 7.74
CA GLN A 61 -0.27 9.68 7.79
C GLN A 61 0.18 8.91 6.55
N PHE A 62 0.39 9.60 5.44
CA PHE A 62 0.94 9.01 4.22
C PHE A 62 2.41 9.36 4.11
N VAL A 63 3.24 8.34 3.88
CA VAL A 63 4.66 8.51 3.60
C VAL A 63 4.98 7.75 2.32
N PHE A 64 5.52 8.46 1.33
CA PHE A 64 6.00 7.84 0.10
C PHE A 64 7.46 7.45 0.26
N SER A 65 7.81 6.27 -0.20
CA SER A 65 9.20 5.79 -0.17
C SER A 65 9.49 4.92 -1.38
N LYS A 66 10.78 4.80 -1.71
CA LYS A 66 11.23 3.77 -2.64
C LYS A 66 11.23 2.42 -1.93
N SER A 67 11.22 1.33 -2.70
CA SER A 67 11.27 0.00 -2.11
C SER A 67 12.56 -0.18 -1.30
N ARG A 68 12.41 -0.78 -0.14
CA ARG A 68 13.53 -1.30 0.63
C ARG A 68 13.87 -2.70 0.13
N TRP A 69 15.03 -3.23 0.52
CA TRP A 69 15.43 -4.56 0.06
C TRP A 69 14.39 -5.65 0.36
N PHE A 70 13.67 -5.54 1.47
CA PHE A 70 12.64 -6.52 1.84
C PHE A 70 11.27 -6.26 1.18
N ASP A 71 11.06 -5.06 0.62
CA ASP A 71 9.88 -4.72 -0.18
C ASP A 71 10.08 -5.05 -1.67
N ALA A 72 11.31 -5.01 -2.14
CA ALA A 72 11.66 -5.12 -3.55
C ALA A 72 11.03 -6.34 -4.25
N PRO A 73 10.97 -7.51 -3.63
CA PRO A 73 10.36 -8.66 -4.26
C PRO A 73 8.89 -8.48 -4.61
N ALA A 74 8.15 -7.80 -3.77
CA ALA A 74 6.74 -7.57 -4.00
C ALA A 74 6.51 -6.59 -5.14
N VAL A 75 7.34 -5.57 -5.23
CA VAL A 75 7.28 -4.59 -6.33
C VAL A 75 7.62 -5.25 -7.65
N TRP A 76 8.52 -6.22 -7.65
CA TRP A 76 9.14 -6.75 -8.85
C TRP A 76 8.33 -7.86 -9.54
N ARG A 77 7.68 -8.73 -8.76
CA ARG A 77 6.97 -9.90 -9.31
C ARG A 77 5.73 -10.29 -8.52
N HIS A 78 5.13 -9.38 -7.81
CA HIS A 78 4.07 -9.70 -6.87
C HIS A 78 4.54 -10.57 -5.70
N ASN A 79 5.84 -10.99 -5.69
CA ASN A 79 6.15 -12.14 -4.90
C ASN A 79 7.62 -12.40 -4.82
N LEU A 80 8.33 -12.04 -3.75
CA LEU A 80 8.88 -13.25 -3.23
C LEU A 80 10.32 -13.56 -3.58
N ARG A 81 11.14 -12.55 -3.79
CA ARG A 81 12.56 -12.78 -3.59
C ARG A 81 12.84 -13.10 -2.15
N LEU A 82 12.11 -12.44 -1.26
CA LEU A 82 12.22 -12.68 0.16
C LEU A 82 11.22 -13.75 0.53
N PRO A 83 11.66 -14.91 1.04
CA PRO A 83 10.73 -15.95 1.48
C PRO A 83 9.71 -15.41 2.47
N ALA A 84 8.49 -15.90 2.39
CA ALA A 84 7.40 -15.47 3.26
C ALA A 84 7.79 -15.52 4.74
N LEU A 85 8.65 -16.48 5.12
CA LEU A 85 9.16 -16.61 6.47
C LEU A 85 9.88 -15.34 6.95
N PHE A 86 10.74 -14.76 6.11
CA PHE A 86 11.47 -13.54 6.48
C PHE A 86 10.56 -12.32 6.50
N ARG A 87 9.59 -12.24 5.60
CA ARG A 87 8.63 -11.13 5.62
C ARG A 87 7.75 -11.15 6.86
N SER A 88 7.45 -12.31 7.40
CA SER A 88 6.62 -12.43 8.59
C SER A 88 7.25 -11.77 9.83
N PHE A 89 8.57 -11.56 9.84
CA PHE A 89 9.22 -10.78 10.89
C PHE A 89 8.93 -9.29 10.82
N VAL A 90 8.61 -8.79 9.63
CA VAL A 90 8.35 -7.37 9.40
C VAL A 90 6.84 -7.09 9.36
N TYR A 91 6.09 -7.97 8.74
CA TYR A 91 4.65 -7.79 8.53
C TYR A 91 3.86 -8.93 9.16
N SER A 92 2.84 -8.58 9.91
CA SER A 92 1.95 -9.57 10.54
C SER A 92 0.94 -10.18 9.56
N ALA A 93 0.62 -9.46 8.48
CA ALA A 93 -0.22 -9.97 7.41
C ALA A 93 0.28 -9.46 6.06
N GLN A 94 0.14 -10.29 5.04
CA GLN A 94 0.57 -9.98 3.68
C GLN A 94 -0.50 -10.39 2.69
N ARG A 95 -0.80 -9.52 1.75
CA ARG A 95 -1.77 -9.78 0.68
C ARG A 95 -1.19 -9.29 -0.64
N ALA A 96 -1.13 -10.18 -1.61
CA ALA A 96 -0.77 -9.83 -2.99
C ALA A 96 -2.05 -9.78 -3.83
N ASP A 97 -2.12 -8.83 -4.76
CA ASP A 97 -3.27 -8.65 -5.66
C ASP A 97 -4.61 -8.51 -4.93
N PHE A 98 -4.55 -7.96 -3.72
CA PHE A 98 -5.74 -7.79 -2.89
C PHE A 98 -6.66 -6.71 -3.47
N HIS A 99 -7.94 -7.02 -3.55
CA HIS A 99 -8.96 -6.03 -3.83
C HIS A 99 -10.25 -6.41 -3.11
N SER A 100 -11.10 -5.45 -2.89
CA SER A 100 -12.42 -5.73 -2.31
C SER A 100 -13.44 -4.67 -2.73
N ASP A 101 -14.69 -5.03 -2.57
CA ASP A 101 -15.83 -4.11 -2.72
C ASP A 101 -16.34 -3.65 -1.36
N TRP A 102 -15.61 -3.93 -0.30
CA TRP A 102 -15.95 -3.50 1.05
C TRP A 102 -15.91 -1.99 1.20
N THR A 103 -16.69 -1.49 2.13
CA THR A 103 -16.52 -0.11 2.60
C THR A 103 -15.20 0.02 3.37
N ALA A 104 -14.75 1.25 3.59
CA ALA A 104 -13.53 1.48 4.36
C ALA A 104 -13.61 0.85 5.76
N GLY A 105 -14.76 0.97 6.43
CA GLY A 105 -14.96 0.37 7.75
C GLY A 105 -14.90 -1.14 7.74
N GLU A 106 -15.48 -1.79 6.74
CA GLU A 106 -15.43 -3.25 6.58
C GLU A 106 -14.01 -3.74 6.31
N CYS A 107 -13.27 -3.02 5.48
CA CYS A 107 -11.87 -3.34 5.19
C CYS A 107 -11.00 -3.23 6.45
N LEU A 108 -11.16 -2.16 7.21
CA LEU A 108 -10.45 -1.99 8.47
C LEU A 108 -10.80 -3.08 9.49
N ALA A 109 -12.08 -3.46 9.57
CA ALA A 109 -12.52 -4.53 10.46
C ALA A 109 -11.89 -5.88 10.08
N HIS A 110 -11.75 -6.15 8.78
CA HIS A 110 -11.11 -7.37 8.29
C HIS A 110 -9.65 -7.48 8.74
N PHE A 111 -8.92 -6.36 8.75
CA PHE A 111 -7.51 -6.33 9.11
C PHE A 111 -7.24 -5.95 10.57
N GLU A 112 -8.27 -5.80 11.38
CA GLU A 112 -8.17 -5.28 12.76
C GLU A 112 -7.19 -6.06 13.63
N LYS A 113 -7.17 -7.38 13.52
CA LYS A 113 -6.34 -8.26 14.35
C LYS A 113 -4.84 -8.23 13.99
N TRP A 114 -4.48 -7.67 12.84
CA TRP A 114 -3.09 -7.56 12.42
C TRP A 114 -2.60 -6.14 12.60
N ARG A 115 -1.43 -5.99 13.18
CA ARG A 115 -0.88 -4.66 13.45
C ARG A 115 -0.23 -4.03 12.23
N ARG A 116 0.60 -4.80 11.53
CA ARG A 116 1.37 -4.33 10.37
C ARG A 116 0.98 -5.16 9.15
N VAL A 117 0.30 -4.54 8.23
CA VAL A 117 -0.24 -5.20 7.04
C VAL A 117 0.54 -4.74 5.81
N TYR A 118 0.86 -5.68 4.94
CA TYR A 118 1.49 -5.44 3.66
C TYR A 118 0.50 -5.82 2.56
N ILE A 119 0.22 -4.88 1.65
CA ILE A 119 -0.65 -5.10 0.50
C ILE A 119 0.03 -4.62 -0.76
N SER A 120 0.13 -5.50 -1.76
CA SER A 120 0.53 -5.12 -3.12
C SER A 120 -0.65 -5.33 -4.04
N THR A 121 -1.02 -4.30 -4.79
CA THR A 121 -2.18 -4.39 -5.69
C THR A 121 -2.20 -3.29 -6.73
N GLY A 122 -2.78 -3.60 -7.90
CA GLY A 122 -3.17 -2.62 -8.91
C GLY A 122 -4.65 -2.27 -8.86
N LEU A 123 -5.37 -2.70 -7.81
CA LEU A 123 -6.81 -2.54 -7.66
C LEU A 123 -7.15 -1.79 -6.38
N GLN A 124 -8.42 -1.46 -6.22
CA GLN A 124 -8.90 -0.78 -5.03
C GLN A 124 -8.92 -1.70 -3.80
N LEU A 125 -8.59 -1.14 -2.66
CA LEU A 125 -8.66 -1.86 -1.37
C LEU A 125 -10.08 -1.87 -0.80
N CYS A 126 -10.83 -0.82 -1.10
CA CYS A 126 -12.21 -0.63 -0.66
C CYS A 126 -12.91 0.37 -1.59
N GLN A 127 -14.18 0.47 -1.45
CA GLN A 127 -14.98 1.47 -2.16
C GLN A 127 -14.95 2.82 -1.45
#